data_c73cab358b446945d5143786abbec832
#
_entry.id   c73cab358b446945d5143786abbec832
#
_cell.length_a   1.000
_cell.length_b   1.000
_cell.length_c   1.000
_cell.angle_alpha   90.00
_cell.angle_beta   90.00
_cell.angle_gamma   90.00
#
_symmetry.space_group_name_H-M   'P 1'
#
loop_
_entity.id
_entity.type
_entity.pdbx_description
1 polymer ?
#
loop_
_entity_poly.entity_id
_entity_poly.type
_entity_poly.pdbx_seq_one_letter_code
_entity_poly.pdbx_strand_id
1 'polypeptide(L)'
;QRQMCIRDSMIKSVLEAAGRKVGMIGTNGIYYMGRHKETANTTPESYELQKTFREFLDAGCDTALMEVSSQGLMMDRVAGVHYDVGVFTNLSPDHIGPGEHKTFEEYRSWKGQLFKRCDVGVVNIDDENTAALLEGHTCKLVTYGRDEKADYRETGYKLLRTHDFLGVKFHVTGKDEMDVKVNMPGEFSVYNALAALAVGKVLGLPDQAIHDGLGKCVVKGRVELVPISKKFTILLDYAHNEVSTESLLTTLRAYKPHRLVAVSYTHLR
;
A
#
# COMPACT_ATOMS: atom_id res chain seq x y z
N GLN A 1 -7.12 5.00 -4.28
CA GLN A 1 -6.74 5.75 -3.06
C GLN A 1 -6.82 4.89 -1.79
N ARG A 2 -7.93 4.16 -1.53
CA ARG A 2 -8.08 3.33 -0.31
C ARG A 2 -6.99 2.26 -0.18
N GLN A 3 -6.67 1.54 -1.25
CA GLN A 3 -5.65 0.48 -1.25
C GLN A 3 -4.22 1.05 -1.09
N MET A 4 -3.94 2.22 -1.63
CA MET A 4 -2.61 2.86 -1.51
C MET A 4 -2.27 3.19 -0.06
N CYS A 5 -3.16 3.84 0.67
CA CYS A 5 -2.94 4.14 2.09
C CYS A 5 -2.70 2.88 2.95
N ILE A 6 -3.38 1.76 2.63
CA ILE A 6 -3.23 0.49 3.34
C ILE A 6 -1.86 -0.13 3.06
N ARG A 7 -1.46 -0.21 1.79
CA ARG A 7 -0.15 -0.74 1.38
C ARG A 7 0.99 0.06 2.01
N ASP A 8 0.94 1.39 1.90
CA ASP A 8 1.99 2.27 2.41
C ASP A 8 2.13 2.15 3.94
N SER A 9 0.99 2.04 4.64
CA SER A 9 0.99 1.77 6.07
C SER A 9 1.57 0.40 6.41
N MET A 10 1.34 -0.64 5.59
CA MET A 10 1.96 -1.96 5.78
C MET A 10 3.47 -1.92 5.55
N ILE A 11 3.94 -1.27 4.47
CA ILE A 11 5.38 -1.10 4.21
C ILE A 11 6.02 -0.31 5.37
N LYS A 12 5.42 0.81 5.77
CA LYS A 12 5.88 1.60 6.91
C LYS A 12 5.97 0.77 8.18
N SER A 13 4.94 -0.01 8.50
CA SER A 13 4.90 -0.86 9.69
C SER A 13 6.00 -1.93 9.68
N VAL A 14 6.29 -2.52 8.53
CA VAL A 14 7.39 -3.49 8.36
C VAL A 14 8.75 -2.82 8.56
N LEU A 15 8.96 -1.64 7.98
CA LEU A 15 10.20 -0.86 8.14
C LEU A 15 10.41 -0.45 9.60
N GLU A 16 9.38 0.06 10.27
CA GLU A 16 9.44 0.47 11.67
C GLU A 16 9.66 -0.73 12.61
N ALA A 17 9.06 -1.89 12.33
CA ALA A 17 9.33 -3.12 13.07
C ALA A 17 10.78 -3.60 12.94
N ALA A 18 11.45 -3.26 11.84
CA ALA A 18 12.89 -3.48 11.65
C ALA A 18 13.78 -2.38 12.27
N GLY A 19 13.19 -1.43 13.00
CA GLY A 19 13.91 -0.34 13.66
C GLY A 19 14.20 0.88 12.77
N ARG A 20 13.64 0.95 11.57
CA ARG A 20 13.80 2.12 10.68
C ARG A 20 12.96 3.30 11.16
N LYS A 21 13.47 4.49 10.95
CA LYS A 21 12.76 5.76 11.23
C LYS A 21 12.21 6.31 9.93
N VAL A 22 10.91 6.08 9.70
CA VAL A 22 10.27 6.31 8.41
C VAL A 22 9.59 7.68 8.34
N GLY A 23 9.97 8.49 7.33
CA GLY A 23 9.18 9.60 6.84
C GLY A 23 8.27 9.12 5.71
N MET A 24 6.99 9.49 5.70
CA MET A 24 6.01 9.07 4.69
C MET A 24 5.33 10.26 4.05
N ILE A 25 5.21 10.24 2.72
CA ILE A 25 4.53 11.24 1.89
C ILE A 25 3.45 10.53 1.07
N GLY A 26 2.22 11.00 1.13
CA GLY A 26 1.14 10.41 0.35
C GLY A 26 -0.14 11.23 0.36
N THR A 27 -1.20 10.67 -0.16
CA THR A 27 -2.51 11.33 -0.29
C THR A 27 -3.06 11.86 1.04
N ASN A 28 -2.73 11.23 2.16
CA ASN A 28 -3.18 11.63 3.49
C ASN A 28 -2.25 12.66 4.16
N GLY A 29 -1.24 13.17 3.44
CA GLY A 29 -0.27 14.13 3.97
C GLY A 29 1.12 13.54 4.18
N ILE A 30 1.91 14.26 4.96
CA ILE A 30 3.31 13.97 5.27
C ILE A 30 3.39 13.61 6.75
N TYR A 31 3.96 12.45 7.06
CA TYR A 31 4.09 11.91 8.42
C TYR A 31 5.53 11.56 8.72
N TYR A 32 6.08 12.04 9.82
CA TYR A 32 7.42 11.68 10.29
C TYR A 32 7.59 11.99 11.78
N MET A 33 8.19 11.09 12.53
CA MET A 33 8.54 11.28 13.95
C MET A 33 7.40 11.87 14.80
N GLY A 34 6.17 11.37 14.61
CA GLY A 34 4.97 11.86 15.32
C GLY A 34 4.39 13.17 14.80
N ARG A 35 5.00 13.80 13.80
CA ARG A 35 4.49 15.01 13.16
C ARG A 35 3.60 14.66 11.98
N HIS A 36 2.62 15.53 11.69
CA HIS A 36 1.76 15.46 10.51
C HIS A 36 1.67 16.84 9.86
N LYS A 37 1.77 16.87 8.52
CA LYS A 37 1.56 18.06 7.69
C LYS A 37 0.61 17.68 6.55
N GLU A 38 -0.31 18.56 6.22
CA GLU A 38 -1.12 18.41 5.01
C GLU A 38 -0.27 18.68 3.77
N THR A 39 -0.68 18.09 2.66
CA THR A 39 -0.09 18.34 1.33
C THR A 39 -1.19 18.60 0.31
N ALA A 40 -0.95 19.53 -0.61
CA ALA A 40 -1.90 19.85 -1.68
C ALA A 40 -1.98 18.73 -2.73
N ASN A 41 -0.92 17.97 -2.89
CA ASN A 41 -0.81 16.91 -3.90
C ASN A 41 -0.28 15.63 -3.26
N THR A 42 -0.73 14.46 -3.74
CA THR A 42 -0.20 13.13 -3.36
C THR A 42 1.33 13.09 -3.52
N THR A 43 1.84 13.62 -4.62
CA THR A 43 3.27 13.85 -4.87
C THR A 43 3.49 15.36 -4.88
N PRO A 44 4.15 15.94 -3.86
CA PRO A 44 4.39 17.38 -3.77
C PRO A 44 5.19 17.94 -4.96
N GLU A 45 5.12 19.25 -5.16
CA GLU A 45 5.98 19.95 -6.11
C GLU A 45 7.46 19.76 -5.75
N SER A 46 8.34 19.81 -6.75
CA SER A 46 9.76 19.42 -6.59
C SER A 46 10.47 20.15 -5.46
N TYR A 47 10.25 21.45 -5.29
CA TYR A 47 10.83 22.20 -4.17
C TYR A 47 10.32 21.70 -2.80
N GLU A 48 9.00 21.54 -2.65
CA GLU A 48 8.41 21.08 -1.39
C GLU A 48 8.80 19.61 -1.09
N LEU A 49 8.99 18.79 -2.13
CA LEU A 49 9.47 17.42 -1.99
C LEU A 49 10.89 17.39 -1.43
N GLN A 50 11.82 18.14 -2.03
CA GLN A 50 13.21 18.21 -1.57
C GLN A 50 13.33 18.80 -0.18
N LYS A 51 12.55 19.84 0.13
CA LYS A 51 12.44 20.42 1.47
C LYS A 51 11.93 19.37 2.48
N THR A 52 10.93 18.57 2.10
CA THR A 52 10.39 17.51 2.96
C THR A 52 11.43 16.43 3.24
N PHE A 53 12.22 16.01 2.25
CA PHE A 53 13.32 15.09 2.47
C PHE A 53 14.38 15.66 3.42
N ARG A 54 14.67 16.96 3.31
CA ARG A 54 15.56 17.64 4.25
C ARG A 54 14.97 17.63 5.67
N GLU A 55 13.69 17.95 5.83
CA GLU A 55 12.99 17.88 7.12
C GLU A 55 13.01 16.46 7.73
N PHE A 56 12.90 15.41 6.92
CA PHE A 56 13.03 14.02 7.36
C PHE A 56 14.42 13.75 7.94
N LEU A 57 15.46 14.14 7.21
CA LEU A 57 16.85 13.98 7.67
C LEU A 57 17.10 14.75 8.97
N ASP A 58 16.68 16.01 9.06
CA ASP A 58 16.83 16.85 10.25
C ASP A 58 16.07 16.31 11.47
N ALA A 59 14.94 15.60 11.23
CA ALA A 59 14.19 14.91 12.26
C ALA A 59 14.77 13.53 12.64
N GLY A 60 15.82 13.07 11.94
CA GLY A 60 16.50 11.80 12.16
C GLY A 60 15.83 10.60 11.51
N CYS A 61 15.00 10.81 10.48
CA CYS A 61 14.53 9.71 9.62
C CYS A 61 15.70 9.17 8.79
N ASP A 62 15.72 7.85 8.61
CA ASP A 62 16.69 7.13 7.78
C ASP A 62 16.07 6.52 6.52
N THR A 63 14.75 6.58 6.42
CA THR A 63 13.98 6.00 5.31
C THR A 63 12.86 6.94 4.90
N ALA A 64 12.71 7.19 3.60
CA ALA A 64 11.59 7.90 3.01
C ALA A 64 10.70 6.93 2.21
N LEU A 65 9.40 6.93 2.50
CA LEU A 65 8.37 6.21 1.77
C LEU A 65 7.43 7.22 1.12
N MET A 66 7.15 7.09 -0.18
CA MET A 66 6.24 8.03 -0.83
C MET A 66 5.37 7.39 -1.90
N GLU A 67 4.18 7.97 -2.06
CA GLU A 67 3.35 7.73 -3.23
C GLU A 67 3.85 8.56 -4.41
N VAL A 68 4.08 7.91 -5.56
CA VAL A 68 4.51 8.58 -6.80
C VAL A 68 3.34 8.52 -7.80
N SER A 69 2.67 9.65 -7.98
CA SER A 69 1.57 9.76 -8.93
C SER A 69 2.07 9.86 -10.37
N SER A 70 1.26 9.41 -11.33
CA SER A 70 1.55 9.55 -12.76
C SER A 70 1.71 11.01 -13.18
N GLN A 71 0.91 11.92 -12.60
CA GLN A 71 1.04 13.35 -12.79
C GLN A 71 2.35 13.88 -12.19
N GLY A 72 2.76 13.38 -11.02
CA GLY A 72 4.05 13.75 -10.41
C GLY A 72 5.24 13.37 -11.29
N LEU A 73 5.14 12.23 -11.99
CA LEU A 73 6.14 11.83 -13.01
C LEU A 73 6.07 12.69 -14.27
N MET A 74 4.86 12.94 -14.78
CA MET A 74 4.61 13.73 -15.98
C MET A 74 5.06 15.20 -15.83
N MET A 75 4.87 15.76 -14.64
CA MET A 75 5.21 17.15 -14.32
C MET A 75 6.62 17.30 -13.71
N ASP A 76 7.46 16.27 -13.80
CA ASP A 76 8.82 16.24 -13.26
C ASP A 76 8.96 16.62 -11.77
N ARG A 77 7.90 16.44 -10.97
CA ARG A 77 7.92 16.74 -9.53
C ARG A 77 8.95 15.89 -8.76
N VAL A 78 9.28 14.73 -9.30
CA VAL A 78 10.29 13.80 -8.76
C VAL A 78 11.61 13.83 -9.55
N ALA A 79 11.87 14.89 -10.33
CA ALA A 79 13.14 15.05 -11.04
C ALA A 79 14.30 15.03 -10.06
N GLY A 80 15.35 14.27 -10.40
CA GLY A 80 16.53 14.12 -9.55
C GLY A 80 16.35 13.18 -8.34
N VAL A 81 15.16 12.59 -8.15
CA VAL A 81 14.95 11.53 -7.14
C VAL A 81 15.24 10.17 -7.77
N HIS A 82 16.11 9.40 -7.13
CA HIS A 82 16.34 8.00 -7.42
C HIS A 82 15.82 7.15 -6.25
N TYR A 83 15.21 6.01 -6.54
CA TYR A 83 14.58 5.16 -5.53
C TYR A 83 15.35 3.85 -5.38
N ASP A 84 15.58 3.39 -4.16
CA ASP A 84 16.09 2.03 -3.92
C ASP A 84 15.06 1.00 -4.40
N VAL A 85 13.76 1.25 -4.13
CA VAL A 85 12.68 0.34 -4.49
C VAL A 85 11.49 1.10 -5.07
N GLY A 86 11.07 0.73 -6.27
CA GLY A 86 9.79 1.11 -6.87
C GLY A 86 8.76 0.00 -6.71
N VAL A 87 7.50 0.32 -6.35
CA VAL A 87 6.45 -0.69 -6.13
C VAL A 87 5.28 -0.48 -7.08
N PHE A 88 4.87 -1.52 -7.79
CA PHE A 88 3.64 -1.56 -8.58
C PHE A 88 2.67 -2.59 -8.01
N THR A 89 1.41 -2.18 -7.82
CA THR A 89 0.37 -3.06 -7.27
C THR A 89 -0.71 -3.44 -8.27
N ASN A 90 -1.35 -2.47 -8.86
CA ASN A 90 -2.39 -2.66 -9.87
C ASN A 90 -2.64 -1.36 -10.66
N LEU A 91 -3.28 -1.50 -11.79
CA LEU A 91 -3.70 -0.39 -12.63
C LEU A 91 -5.11 -0.62 -13.17
N SER A 92 -5.94 0.39 -13.04
CA SER A 92 -7.26 0.47 -13.65
C SER A 92 -7.45 1.84 -14.30
N PRO A 93 -8.36 1.98 -15.28
CA PRO A 93 -8.66 3.27 -15.87
C PRO A 93 -9.05 4.31 -14.82
N ASP A 94 -8.23 5.34 -14.69
CA ASP A 94 -8.40 6.47 -13.78
C ASP A 94 -7.56 7.64 -14.31
N HIS A 95 -7.82 8.85 -13.82
CA HIS A 95 -7.05 10.04 -14.23
C HIS A 95 -6.98 10.28 -15.74
N ILE A 96 -8.11 10.07 -16.44
CA ILE A 96 -8.26 10.31 -17.87
C ILE A 96 -9.28 11.43 -18.07
N GLY A 97 -8.86 12.59 -18.55
CA GLY A 97 -9.75 13.73 -18.76
C GLY A 97 -9.03 15.06 -18.98
N PRO A 98 -9.80 16.16 -19.05
CA PRO A 98 -9.23 17.49 -19.20
C PRO A 98 -8.31 17.85 -18.03
N GLY A 99 -7.04 18.17 -18.33
CA GLY A 99 -6.02 18.48 -17.32
C GLY A 99 -5.35 17.26 -16.68
N GLU A 100 -5.69 16.06 -17.11
CA GLU A 100 -5.11 14.78 -16.74
C GLU A 100 -4.48 14.09 -17.97
N HIS A 101 -4.36 12.75 -17.95
CA HIS A 101 -3.86 12.01 -19.12
C HIS A 101 -4.92 11.94 -20.23
N LYS A 102 -4.46 11.89 -21.48
CA LYS A 102 -5.35 11.83 -22.66
C LYS A 102 -5.91 10.43 -22.86
N THR A 103 -5.13 9.40 -22.57
CA THR A 103 -5.51 8.00 -22.75
C THR A 103 -5.01 7.15 -21.59
N PHE A 104 -5.55 5.93 -21.49
CA PHE A 104 -5.09 4.94 -20.50
C PHE A 104 -3.64 4.51 -20.75
N GLU A 105 -3.24 4.39 -22.02
CA GLU A 105 -1.88 4.05 -22.41
C GLU A 105 -0.88 5.12 -21.96
N GLU A 106 -1.24 6.39 -22.13
CA GLU A 106 -0.44 7.51 -21.63
C GLU A 106 -0.30 7.45 -20.11
N TYR A 107 -1.41 7.26 -19.39
CA TYR A 107 -1.44 7.09 -17.94
C TYR A 107 -0.53 5.94 -17.47
N ARG A 108 -0.66 4.77 -18.11
CA ARG A 108 0.19 3.58 -17.85
C ARG A 108 1.66 3.86 -18.13
N SER A 109 1.97 4.48 -19.27
CA SER A 109 3.34 4.83 -19.66
C SER A 109 4.00 5.75 -18.63
N TRP A 110 3.29 6.77 -18.15
CA TRP A 110 3.82 7.65 -17.11
C TRP A 110 4.09 6.91 -15.80
N LYS A 111 3.20 6.03 -15.36
CA LYS A 111 3.47 5.20 -14.17
C LYS A 111 4.70 4.31 -14.35
N GLY A 112 4.93 3.79 -15.54
CA GLY A 112 6.11 2.99 -15.89
C GLY A 112 7.45 3.74 -15.75
N GLN A 113 7.45 5.09 -15.82
CA GLN A 113 8.68 5.87 -15.65
C GLN A 113 9.33 5.70 -14.26
N LEU A 114 8.58 5.29 -13.25
CA LEU A 114 9.13 4.95 -11.93
C LEU A 114 10.20 3.85 -12.04
N PHE A 115 9.98 2.84 -12.90
CA PHE A 115 10.85 1.68 -13.07
C PHE A 115 12.11 1.95 -13.91
N LYS A 116 12.26 3.18 -14.38
CA LYS A 116 13.51 3.71 -14.95
C LYS A 116 14.31 4.57 -13.95
N ARG A 117 13.76 4.76 -12.74
CA ARG A 117 14.33 5.62 -11.69
C ARG A 117 14.51 4.89 -10.35
N CYS A 118 14.46 3.55 -10.36
CA CYS A 118 14.71 2.74 -9.17
C CYS A 118 15.71 1.63 -9.44
N ASP A 119 16.33 1.12 -8.38
CA ASP A 119 17.27 -0.02 -8.46
C ASP A 119 16.52 -1.34 -8.58
N VAL A 120 15.45 -1.49 -7.79
CA VAL A 120 14.61 -2.69 -7.78
C VAL A 120 13.14 -2.33 -7.95
N GLY A 121 12.47 -2.99 -8.90
CA GLY A 121 11.03 -2.92 -9.10
C GLY A 121 10.33 -4.11 -8.43
N VAL A 122 9.52 -3.88 -7.40
CA VAL A 122 8.64 -4.87 -6.78
C VAL A 122 7.28 -4.80 -7.45
N VAL A 123 6.89 -5.83 -8.19
CA VAL A 123 5.76 -5.75 -9.13
C VAL A 123 4.77 -6.91 -8.97
N ASN A 124 3.48 -6.58 -9.01
CA ASN A 124 2.40 -7.57 -9.06
C ASN A 124 2.29 -8.14 -10.48
N ILE A 125 2.63 -9.42 -10.67
CA ILE A 125 2.55 -10.03 -12.00
C ILE A 125 1.17 -10.52 -12.39
N ASP A 126 0.22 -10.52 -11.47
CA ASP A 126 -1.16 -10.92 -11.75
C ASP A 126 -1.99 -9.77 -12.39
N ASP A 127 -1.47 -8.54 -12.38
CA ASP A 127 -2.11 -7.41 -13.07
C ASP A 127 -1.79 -7.45 -14.56
N GLU A 128 -2.82 -7.44 -15.40
CA GLU A 128 -2.71 -7.54 -16.86
C GLU A 128 -1.88 -6.40 -17.50
N ASN A 129 -1.76 -5.27 -16.82
CA ASN A 129 -1.01 -4.12 -17.29
C ASN A 129 0.48 -4.18 -16.95
N THR A 130 0.92 -5.12 -16.12
CA THR A 130 2.30 -5.18 -15.61
C THR A 130 3.31 -5.23 -16.73
N ALA A 131 3.13 -6.10 -17.71
CA ALA A 131 4.08 -6.25 -18.82
C ALA A 131 4.24 -4.95 -19.63
N ALA A 132 3.14 -4.32 -19.99
CA ALA A 132 3.16 -3.08 -20.77
C ALA A 132 3.62 -1.86 -19.94
N LEU A 133 3.35 -1.85 -18.62
CA LEU A 133 3.84 -0.81 -17.70
C LEU A 133 5.36 -0.86 -17.56
N LEU A 134 5.94 -2.04 -17.57
CA LEU A 134 7.38 -2.26 -17.42
C LEU A 134 8.16 -2.09 -18.73
N GLU A 135 7.53 -1.74 -19.83
CA GLU A 135 8.22 -1.54 -21.09
C GLU A 135 9.37 -0.52 -20.97
N GLY A 136 10.58 -0.97 -21.31
CA GLY A 136 11.79 -0.15 -21.20
C GLY A 136 12.26 0.14 -19.77
N HIS A 137 11.84 -0.65 -18.76
CA HIS A 137 12.41 -0.56 -17.41
C HIS A 137 13.91 -0.85 -17.40
N THR A 138 14.63 -0.33 -16.42
CA THR A 138 16.08 -0.53 -16.24
C THR A 138 16.45 -1.17 -14.91
N CYS A 139 15.48 -1.31 -14.00
CA CYS A 139 15.67 -1.87 -12.67
C CYS A 139 15.69 -3.41 -12.69
N LYS A 140 16.19 -4.01 -11.61
CA LYS A 140 15.98 -5.43 -11.32
C LYS A 140 14.52 -5.66 -10.91
N LEU A 141 13.90 -6.73 -11.40
CA LEU A 141 12.53 -7.04 -11.02
C LEU A 141 12.48 -8.09 -9.91
N VAL A 142 11.59 -7.88 -8.97
CA VAL A 142 11.14 -8.83 -7.96
C VAL A 142 9.62 -8.89 -8.06
N THR A 143 9.09 -10.08 -8.31
CA THR A 143 7.69 -10.27 -8.62
C THR A 143 6.92 -10.84 -7.44
N TYR A 144 5.65 -10.47 -7.30
CA TYR A 144 4.76 -11.10 -6.34
C TYR A 144 3.36 -11.30 -6.94
N GLY A 145 2.61 -12.24 -6.39
CA GLY A 145 1.27 -12.56 -6.86
C GLY A 145 0.83 -13.98 -6.52
N ARG A 146 -0.08 -14.52 -7.32
CA ARG A 146 -0.58 -15.91 -7.27
C ARG A 146 -0.06 -16.73 -8.44
N ASP A 147 0.39 -16.10 -9.49
CA ASP A 147 0.99 -16.77 -10.65
C ASP A 147 2.19 -17.62 -10.20
N GLU A 148 2.35 -18.79 -10.83
CA GLU A 148 3.43 -19.73 -10.50
C GLU A 148 4.84 -19.17 -10.73
N LYS A 149 4.94 -18.14 -11.56
CA LYS A 149 6.20 -17.44 -11.87
C LYS A 149 6.56 -16.35 -10.89
N ALA A 150 5.69 -16.05 -9.91
CA ALA A 150 5.97 -15.02 -8.92
C ALA A 150 7.12 -15.42 -8.01
N ASP A 151 8.05 -14.50 -7.77
CA ASP A 151 9.14 -14.68 -6.80
C ASP A 151 8.62 -14.88 -5.38
N TYR A 152 7.55 -14.20 -5.01
CA TYR A 152 6.81 -14.37 -3.75
C TYR A 152 5.35 -14.67 -4.07
N ARG A 153 5.00 -15.94 -3.96
CA ARG A 153 3.69 -16.47 -4.37
C ARG A 153 2.80 -16.75 -3.18
N GLU A 154 1.57 -16.24 -3.20
CA GLU A 154 0.52 -16.66 -2.27
C GLU A 154 -0.09 -17.99 -2.74
N THR A 155 -0.13 -19.00 -1.87
CA THR A 155 -0.62 -20.35 -2.19
C THR A 155 -1.86 -20.78 -1.43
N GLY A 156 -2.49 -19.88 -0.72
CA GLY A 156 -3.76 -20.12 -0.05
C GLY A 156 -3.96 -19.22 1.16
N TYR A 157 -5.05 -18.50 1.18
CA TYR A 157 -5.38 -17.63 2.30
C TYR A 157 -6.62 -18.09 3.07
N LYS A 158 -6.66 -17.72 4.34
CA LYS A 158 -7.78 -17.97 5.24
C LYS A 158 -8.18 -16.66 5.93
N LEU A 159 -9.48 -16.43 6.00
CA LEU A 159 -10.03 -15.34 6.79
C LEU A 159 -9.93 -15.72 8.28
N LEU A 160 -9.38 -14.84 9.10
CA LEU A 160 -9.23 -15.01 10.53
C LEU A 160 -10.09 -13.99 11.28
N ARG A 161 -10.91 -14.49 12.20
CA ARG A 161 -11.69 -13.67 13.10
C ARG A 161 -11.57 -14.20 14.52
N THR A 162 -11.08 -13.35 15.41
CA THR A 162 -11.14 -13.54 16.86
C THR A 162 -11.82 -12.33 17.48
N HIS A 163 -11.86 -12.25 18.80
CA HIS A 163 -12.43 -11.11 19.52
C HIS A 163 -11.64 -9.80 19.22
N ASP A 164 -10.34 -9.88 19.12
CA ASP A 164 -9.37 -8.79 19.03
C ASP A 164 -8.60 -8.76 17.71
N PHE A 165 -8.97 -9.63 16.78
CA PHE A 165 -8.31 -9.75 15.49
C PHE A 165 -9.32 -10.02 14.36
N LEU A 166 -9.25 -9.17 13.32
CA LEU A 166 -9.99 -9.38 12.08
C LEU A 166 -9.03 -9.20 10.90
N GLY A 167 -8.68 -10.28 10.24
CA GLY A 167 -7.67 -10.21 9.20
C GLY A 167 -7.57 -11.47 8.35
N VAL A 168 -6.41 -11.66 7.73
CA VAL A 168 -6.12 -12.82 6.89
C VAL A 168 -4.84 -13.52 7.34
N LYS A 169 -4.77 -14.83 7.11
CA LYS A 169 -3.54 -15.62 7.17
C LYS A 169 -3.34 -16.27 5.79
N PHE A 170 -2.13 -16.26 5.27
CA PHE A 170 -1.77 -16.92 4.01
C PHE A 170 -0.35 -17.48 4.08
N HIS A 171 -0.06 -18.38 3.15
CA HIS A 171 1.25 -18.97 2.99
C HIS A 171 1.93 -18.40 1.75
N VAL A 172 3.20 -18.08 1.87
CA VAL A 172 4.06 -17.58 0.79
C VAL A 172 5.06 -18.65 0.43
N THR A 173 5.26 -18.88 -0.88
CA THR A 173 6.26 -19.76 -1.44
C THR A 173 7.06 -19.04 -2.53
N GLY A 174 8.06 -19.68 -3.10
CA GLY A 174 8.91 -19.16 -4.17
C GLY A 174 10.33 -18.93 -3.70
N LYS A 175 10.83 -17.70 -3.75
CA LYS A 175 12.18 -17.36 -3.24
C LYS A 175 12.33 -17.55 -1.74
N ASP A 176 11.21 -17.59 -1.04
CA ASP A 176 11.17 -17.77 0.40
C ASP A 176 9.90 -18.54 0.78
N GLU A 177 9.88 -19.13 1.97
CA GLU A 177 8.72 -19.84 2.49
C GLU A 177 8.38 -19.31 3.87
N MET A 178 7.16 -18.74 4.01
CA MET A 178 6.70 -18.22 5.30
C MET A 178 5.18 -18.15 5.42
N ASP A 179 4.68 -18.34 6.63
CA ASP A 179 3.30 -18.05 7.00
C ASP A 179 3.15 -16.56 7.36
N VAL A 180 2.21 -15.88 6.76
CA VAL A 180 1.95 -14.46 7.00
C VAL A 180 0.59 -14.26 7.63
N LYS A 181 0.53 -13.45 8.69
CA LYS A 181 -0.69 -13.02 9.35
C LYS A 181 -0.83 -11.51 9.25
N VAL A 182 -1.95 -11.02 8.75
CA VAL A 182 -2.21 -9.59 8.51
C VAL A 182 -3.44 -9.15 9.25
N ASN A 183 -3.31 -8.13 10.09
CA ASN A 183 -4.42 -7.53 10.85
C ASN A 183 -5.21 -6.54 9.99
N MET A 184 -5.63 -6.98 8.83
CA MET A 184 -6.48 -6.22 7.90
C MET A 184 -7.37 -7.20 7.14
N PRO A 185 -8.69 -7.03 7.14
CA PRO A 185 -9.59 -7.97 6.49
C PRO A 185 -9.61 -7.81 4.97
N GLY A 186 -9.98 -8.89 4.30
CA GLY A 186 -10.22 -8.93 2.87
C GLY A 186 -9.05 -9.42 2.03
N GLU A 187 -9.38 -9.93 0.86
CA GLU A 187 -8.43 -10.50 -0.09
C GLU A 187 -7.41 -9.47 -0.59
N PHE A 188 -7.81 -8.22 -0.76
CA PHE A 188 -6.90 -7.14 -1.16
C PHE A 188 -5.74 -6.94 -0.18
N SER A 189 -5.92 -7.34 1.09
CA SER A 189 -4.88 -7.27 2.11
C SER A 189 -3.75 -8.26 1.84
N VAL A 190 -4.02 -9.36 1.15
CA VAL A 190 -3.01 -10.35 0.74
C VAL A 190 -2.03 -9.71 -0.23
N TYR A 191 -2.52 -9.07 -1.30
CA TYR A 191 -1.64 -8.41 -2.29
C TYR A 191 -0.85 -7.24 -1.70
N ASN A 192 -1.47 -6.43 -0.83
CA ASN A 192 -0.76 -5.36 -0.14
C ASN A 192 0.32 -5.89 0.80
N ALA A 193 0.05 -6.99 1.48
CA ALA A 193 1.01 -7.63 2.36
C ALA A 193 2.14 -8.32 1.58
N LEU A 194 1.86 -8.96 0.44
CA LEU A 194 2.88 -9.51 -0.45
C LEU A 194 3.82 -8.40 -0.96
N ALA A 195 3.28 -7.25 -1.36
CA ALA A 195 4.09 -6.10 -1.74
C ALA A 195 5.01 -5.64 -0.60
N ALA A 196 4.47 -5.51 0.62
CA ALA A 196 5.25 -5.09 1.79
C ALA A 196 6.30 -6.13 2.20
N LEU A 197 5.96 -7.43 2.12
CA LEU A 197 6.89 -8.54 2.32
C LEU A 197 8.03 -8.48 1.30
N ALA A 198 7.71 -8.37 0.01
CA ALA A 198 8.71 -8.32 -1.06
C ALA A 198 9.65 -7.12 -0.89
N VAL A 199 9.13 -5.94 -0.53
CA VAL A 199 9.95 -4.77 -0.17
C VAL A 199 10.87 -5.08 1.00
N GLY A 200 10.34 -5.69 2.08
CA GLY A 200 11.14 -6.08 3.25
C GLY A 200 12.28 -7.04 2.89
N LYS A 201 12.01 -8.02 2.03
CA LYS A 201 13.01 -8.99 1.55
C LYS A 201 14.07 -8.34 0.65
N VAL A 202 13.66 -7.45 -0.25
CA VAL A 202 14.58 -6.67 -1.11
C VAL A 202 15.53 -5.82 -0.25
N LEU A 203 15.03 -5.23 0.82
CA LEU A 203 15.83 -4.42 1.75
C LEU A 203 16.60 -5.25 2.79
N GLY A 204 16.54 -6.58 2.73
CA GLY A 204 17.24 -7.48 3.66
C GLY A 204 16.74 -7.40 5.11
N LEU A 205 15.48 -7.06 5.32
CA LEU A 205 14.91 -6.97 6.66
C LEU A 205 14.69 -8.35 7.26
N PRO A 206 14.84 -8.50 8.61
CA PRO A 206 14.59 -9.77 9.29
C PRO A 206 13.14 -10.24 9.11
N ASP A 207 12.92 -11.55 8.94
CA ASP A 207 11.59 -12.15 8.79
C ASP A 207 10.66 -11.82 9.95
N GLN A 208 11.21 -11.80 11.18
CA GLN A 208 10.45 -11.41 12.35
C GLN A 208 9.91 -9.98 12.26
N ALA A 209 10.68 -9.05 11.68
CA ALA A 209 10.22 -7.67 11.48
C ALA A 209 9.09 -7.59 10.45
N ILE A 210 9.18 -8.38 9.37
CA ILE A 210 8.11 -8.49 8.36
C ILE A 210 6.84 -9.05 9.02
N HIS A 211 6.97 -10.13 9.78
CA HIS A 211 5.87 -10.75 10.51
C HIS A 211 5.20 -9.79 11.49
N ASP A 212 6.00 -9.13 12.33
CA ASP A 212 5.54 -8.20 13.35
C ASP A 212 4.89 -6.96 12.73
N GLY A 213 5.51 -6.41 11.70
CA GLY A 213 4.99 -5.24 10.99
C GLY A 213 3.62 -5.52 10.34
N LEU A 214 3.47 -6.64 9.63
CA LEU A 214 2.20 -7.01 9.00
C LEU A 214 1.14 -7.41 10.03
N GLY A 215 1.51 -8.15 11.08
CA GLY A 215 0.60 -8.60 12.12
C GLY A 215 0.07 -7.48 13.02
N LYS A 216 0.83 -6.41 13.21
CA LYS A 216 0.48 -5.26 14.05
C LYS A 216 -0.02 -4.05 13.28
N CYS A 217 0.00 -4.10 11.94
CA CYS A 217 -0.41 -2.98 11.10
C CYS A 217 -1.86 -2.59 11.37
N VAL A 218 -2.07 -1.32 11.73
CA VAL A 218 -3.39 -0.71 11.86
C VAL A 218 -3.41 0.57 11.02
N VAL A 219 -4.43 0.70 10.18
CA VAL A 219 -4.62 1.89 9.35
C VAL A 219 -5.84 2.65 9.85
N LYS A 220 -5.63 3.82 10.42
CA LYS A 220 -6.71 4.64 10.95
C LYS A 220 -7.80 4.90 9.91
N GLY A 221 -9.06 4.65 10.29
CA GLY A 221 -10.20 4.84 9.41
C GLY A 221 -10.27 3.89 8.20
N ARG A 222 -9.52 2.78 8.20
CA ARG A 222 -9.57 1.74 7.15
C ARG A 222 -9.79 0.37 7.76
N VAL A 223 -11.06 -0.02 7.89
CA VAL A 223 -11.51 -1.22 8.60
C VAL A 223 -10.87 -1.31 10.00
N GLU A 224 -10.71 -0.17 10.63
CA GLU A 224 -10.06 -0.04 11.93
C GLU A 224 -10.92 -0.71 12.99
N LEU A 225 -10.35 -1.71 13.68
CA LEU A 225 -11.01 -2.40 14.77
C LEU A 225 -11.01 -1.51 16.03
N VAL A 226 -12.20 -1.26 16.59
CA VAL A 226 -12.37 -0.52 17.84
C VAL A 226 -12.72 -1.50 18.97
N PRO A 227 -11.78 -1.88 19.84
CA PRO A 227 -11.94 -2.96 20.81
C PRO A 227 -12.64 -2.49 22.10
N ILE A 228 -13.91 -2.06 22.00
CA ILE A 228 -14.68 -1.56 23.15
C ILE A 228 -15.63 -2.59 23.75
N SER A 229 -15.86 -3.73 23.12
CA SER A 229 -16.80 -4.74 23.60
C SER A 229 -16.36 -6.14 23.23
N LYS A 230 -16.60 -7.09 24.14
CA LYS A 230 -16.43 -8.54 23.88
C LYS A 230 -17.66 -9.19 23.22
N LYS A 231 -18.80 -8.48 23.18
CA LYS A 231 -20.08 -9.02 22.66
C LYS A 231 -20.26 -8.76 21.16
N PHE A 232 -19.64 -7.72 20.64
CA PHE A 232 -19.74 -7.32 19.24
C PHE A 232 -18.45 -6.62 18.79
N THR A 233 -18.21 -6.62 17.49
CA THR A 233 -17.07 -5.97 16.86
C THR A 233 -17.51 -4.63 16.28
N ILE A 234 -16.80 -3.54 16.57
CA ILE A 234 -16.96 -2.24 15.91
C ILE A 234 -15.79 -2.02 14.98
N LEU A 235 -16.12 -1.55 13.78
CA LEU A 235 -15.16 -1.19 12.77
C LEU A 235 -15.42 0.25 12.30
N LEU A 236 -14.37 1.01 12.12
CA LEU A 236 -14.41 2.33 11.49
C LEU A 236 -13.83 2.23 10.08
N ASP A 237 -14.54 2.76 9.11
CA ASP A 237 -14.04 2.85 7.72
C ASP A 237 -14.47 4.17 7.07
N TYR A 238 -13.66 4.65 6.16
CA TYR A 238 -13.88 5.89 5.41
C TYR A 238 -14.67 5.66 4.10
N ALA A 239 -15.28 4.50 3.91
CA ALA A 239 -16.13 4.23 2.76
C ALA A 239 -17.31 5.22 2.71
N HIS A 240 -17.42 6.00 1.64
CA HIS A 240 -18.38 7.10 1.50
C HIS A 240 -19.07 7.13 0.13
N ASN A 241 -18.81 6.16 -0.73
CA ASN A 241 -19.49 5.98 -2.01
C ASN A 241 -19.96 4.53 -2.16
N GLU A 242 -20.81 4.28 -3.17
CA GLU A 242 -21.42 2.97 -3.42
C GLU A 242 -20.38 1.86 -3.53
N VAL A 243 -19.40 2.02 -4.44
CA VAL A 243 -18.38 1.00 -4.74
C VAL A 243 -17.55 0.64 -3.49
N SER A 244 -17.11 1.64 -2.73
CA SER A 244 -16.31 1.40 -1.52
C SER A 244 -17.13 0.77 -0.41
N THR A 245 -18.41 1.14 -0.27
CA THR A 245 -19.31 0.58 0.75
C THR A 245 -19.67 -0.85 0.41
N GLU A 246 -20.00 -1.15 -0.84
CA GLU A 246 -20.28 -2.51 -1.31
C GLU A 246 -19.08 -3.43 -1.10
N SER A 247 -17.90 -2.99 -1.51
CA SER A 247 -16.64 -3.73 -1.32
C SER A 247 -16.37 -4.03 0.16
N LEU A 248 -16.58 -3.05 1.05
CA LEU A 248 -16.43 -3.21 2.48
C LEU A 248 -17.42 -4.24 3.04
N LEU A 249 -18.71 -4.08 2.74
CA LEU A 249 -19.76 -4.96 3.26
C LEU A 249 -19.61 -6.40 2.74
N THR A 250 -19.25 -6.57 1.47
CA THR A 250 -18.95 -7.88 0.88
C THR A 250 -17.76 -8.54 1.58
N THR A 251 -16.69 -7.79 1.81
CA THR A 251 -15.51 -8.25 2.56
C THR A 251 -15.91 -8.71 3.97
N LEU A 252 -16.70 -7.93 4.69
CA LEU A 252 -17.13 -8.28 6.06
C LEU A 252 -18.10 -9.46 6.11
N ARG A 253 -18.97 -9.62 5.09
CA ARG A 253 -19.86 -10.78 4.99
C ARG A 253 -19.11 -12.11 4.81
N ALA A 254 -17.96 -12.09 4.16
CA ALA A 254 -17.10 -13.27 4.00
C ALA A 254 -16.63 -13.85 5.34
N TYR A 255 -16.58 -13.05 6.41
CA TYR A 255 -16.30 -13.49 7.78
C TYR A 255 -17.51 -14.13 8.49
N LYS A 256 -18.65 -14.28 7.80
CA LYS A 256 -19.89 -14.92 8.27
C LYS A 256 -20.36 -14.37 9.64
N PRO A 257 -20.54 -13.06 9.81
CA PRO A 257 -21.10 -12.51 11.03
C PRO A 257 -22.57 -12.94 11.17
N HIS A 258 -23.03 -13.20 12.38
CA HIS A 258 -24.44 -13.50 12.63
C HIS A 258 -25.34 -12.32 12.21
N ARG A 259 -24.91 -11.09 12.50
CA ARG A 259 -25.58 -9.85 12.11
C ARG A 259 -24.52 -8.80 11.70
N LEU A 260 -24.75 -8.14 10.59
CA LEU A 260 -23.95 -7.00 10.13
C LEU A 260 -24.84 -5.75 10.15
N VAL A 261 -24.40 -4.71 10.86
CA VAL A 261 -25.08 -3.43 10.96
C VAL A 261 -24.12 -2.36 10.40
N ALA A 262 -24.58 -1.61 9.42
CA ALA A 262 -23.84 -0.46 8.87
C ALA A 262 -24.52 0.84 9.34
N VAL A 263 -23.72 1.79 9.81
CA VAL A 263 -24.15 3.14 10.13
C VAL A 263 -23.39 4.08 9.20
N SER A 264 -24.11 4.83 8.39
CA SER A 264 -23.55 5.77 7.43
C SER A 264 -24.27 7.12 7.55
N TYR A 265 -23.52 8.21 7.34
CA TYR A 265 -24.11 9.54 7.25
C TYR A 265 -24.37 9.88 5.79
N THR A 266 -25.59 10.36 5.49
CA THR A 266 -26.00 10.73 4.14
C THR A 266 -25.56 12.14 3.73
N HIS A 267 -25.10 12.94 4.70
CA HIS A 267 -24.62 14.32 4.47
C HIS A 267 -23.26 14.48 5.15
N LEU A 268 -22.23 14.62 4.33
CA LEU A 268 -20.91 15.13 4.79
C LEU A 268 -21.00 16.65 4.84
N ARG A 269 -20.66 17.24 5.98
CA ARG A 269 -20.51 18.70 6.10
C ARG A 269 -19.14 19.12 5.60
#